data_bfbdb19909feaf76d42065ca5ace8e42
#
_entry.id   bfbdb19909feaf76d42065ca5ace8e42
#
_cell.length_a   1.000
_cell.length_b   1.000
_cell.length_c   1.000
_cell.angle_alpha   90.00
_cell.angle_beta   90.00
_cell.angle_gamma   90.00
#
_symmetry.space_group_name_H-M   'P 1'
#
loop_
_entity.id
_entity.type
_entity.pdbx_description
1 polymer ?
#
loop_
_entity_poly.entity_id
_entity_poly.type
_entity_poly.pdbx_seq_one_letter_code
_entity_poly.pdbx_strand_id
1 'polypeptide(L)'
;MARRGFLLGSLWSALLGACSRPGAPRGVPTKVPGERRQTYQYGRAAAQVAELRLPAAAPRGVVVLVHGGYWQAGYDRTLQDAVAADLVGGGWAVWNLDYRAVGDGGGWPTTFTDVAAGADHLAVAAREHDLALDRVVAIGHSAGGTLALWLAARPALPAGAPGAAPVVRMSAVATAAGVNDLAAGSRDGLGGGAVGSVVGGSPADFAERYALVDPSRLLPLGVPLLVVTGADDSTVPVSQSRDFAAAAREAGDDVRLEVVPGEGHFDQLDPRSGSWRAVRSWLDALP
;
A
#
# COMPACT_ATOMS: atom_id res chain seq x y z
N MET A 1 -7.41 -66.37 -6.68
CA MET A 1 -6.23 -65.55 -7.00
C MET A 1 -6.62 -64.07 -6.90
N ALA A 2 -6.32 -63.46 -5.79
CA ALA A 2 -6.68 -62.05 -5.51
C ALA A 2 -5.47 -61.18 -5.81
N ARG A 3 -5.61 -60.19 -6.73
CA ARG A 3 -4.59 -59.15 -6.97
C ARG A 3 -4.88 -57.95 -6.06
N ARG A 4 -3.97 -57.73 -5.12
CA ARG A 4 -3.91 -56.50 -4.29
C ARG A 4 -3.30 -55.36 -5.15
N GLY A 5 -4.08 -54.34 -5.43
CA GLY A 5 -3.59 -53.07 -5.97
C GLY A 5 -3.08 -52.18 -4.83
N PHE A 6 -1.81 -51.80 -4.87
CA PHE A 6 -1.20 -50.81 -4.01
C PHE A 6 -1.53 -49.40 -4.55
N LEU A 7 -2.28 -48.63 -3.79
CA LEU A 7 -2.42 -47.17 -3.97
C LEU A 7 -1.27 -46.46 -3.26
N LEU A 8 -0.30 -45.97 -4.01
CA LEU A 8 0.70 -45.02 -3.55
C LEU A 8 0.07 -43.63 -3.52
N GLY A 9 -0.39 -43.23 -2.36
CA GLY A 9 -0.76 -41.83 -2.08
C GLY A 9 0.50 -40.98 -1.90
N SER A 10 0.80 -40.16 -2.89
CA SER A 10 1.84 -39.14 -2.79
C SER A 10 1.33 -38.00 -1.92
N LEU A 11 1.84 -37.96 -0.67
CA LEU A 11 1.74 -36.81 0.22
C LEU A 11 2.66 -35.70 -0.31
N TRP A 12 2.10 -34.77 -1.04
CA TRP A 12 2.73 -33.47 -1.28
C TRP A 12 2.53 -32.62 -0.03
N SER A 13 3.51 -32.66 0.88
CA SER A 13 3.63 -31.66 1.93
C SER A 13 4.11 -30.35 1.28
N ALA A 14 3.16 -29.47 0.98
CA ALA A 14 3.47 -28.09 0.65
C ALA A 14 4.12 -27.45 1.91
N LEU A 15 5.44 -27.27 1.88
CA LEU A 15 6.15 -26.37 2.77
C LEU A 15 5.69 -24.93 2.44
N LEU A 16 4.60 -24.51 3.05
CA LEU A 16 4.29 -23.10 3.22
C LEU A 16 5.40 -22.56 4.15
N GLY A 17 6.44 -21.99 3.56
CA GLY A 17 7.39 -21.17 4.29
C GLY A 17 6.57 -20.09 5.01
N ALA A 18 6.42 -20.24 6.33
CA ALA A 18 5.85 -19.20 7.18
C ALA A 18 6.79 -17.99 7.06
N CYS A 19 6.46 -17.05 6.18
CA CYS A 19 7.05 -15.72 6.23
C CYS A 19 6.66 -15.14 7.59
N SER A 20 7.58 -15.19 8.54
CA SER A 20 7.39 -14.55 9.83
C SER A 20 7.05 -13.10 9.58
N ARG A 21 5.93 -12.63 10.14
CA ARG A 21 5.51 -11.22 10.09
C ARG A 21 6.70 -10.38 10.55
N PRO A 22 7.23 -9.45 9.72
CA PRO A 22 8.29 -8.57 10.18
C PRO A 22 7.75 -7.76 11.35
N GLY A 23 8.41 -7.88 12.50
CA GLY A 23 8.13 -7.04 13.66
C GLY A 23 8.59 -5.61 13.39
N ALA A 24 8.06 -4.66 14.15
CA ALA A 24 8.58 -3.29 14.13
C ALA A 24 10.12 -3.30 14.35
N PRO A 25 10.87 -2.42 13.68
CA PRO A 25 12.32 -2.32 13.85
C PRO A 25 12.69 -2.17 15.32
N ARG A 26 13.64 -2.97 15.83
CA ARG A 26 14.00 -2.96 17.26
C ARG A 26 14.50 -1.57 17.68
N GLY A 27 13.98 -1.10 18.81
CA GLY A 27 14.39 0.17 19.41
C GLY A 27 13.91 1.44 18.67
N VAL A 28 12.98 1.29 17.73
CA VAL A 28 12.33 2.42 17.07
C VAL A 28 11.02 2.73 17.79
N PRO A 29 10.79 3.99 18.19
CA PRO A 29 9.52 4.39 18.79
C PRO A 29 8.35 4.20 17.81
N THR A 30 7.24 3.67 18.33
CA THR A 30 5.97 3.57 17.60
C THR A 30 4.97 4.63 18.05
N LYS A 31 5.41 5.55 18.92
CA LYS A 31 4.63 6.67 19.46
C LYS A 31 5.55 7.84 19.78
N VAL A 32 5.06 9.07 19.60
CA VAL A 32 5.78 10.29 19.97
C VAL A 32 5.09 11.04 21.12
N PRO A 33 5.84 11.84 21.91
CA PRO A 33 5.25 12.63 22.99
C PRO A 33 4.20 13.61 22.48
N GLY A 34 3.07 13.70 23.18
CA GLY A 34 1.97 14.62 22.81
C GLY A 34 1.10 14.16 21.64
N GLU A 35 1.41 13.01 21.03
CA GLU A 35 0.59 12.41 19.99
C GLU A 35 -0.79 12.02 20.53
N ARG A 36 -1.83 12.37 19.79
CA ARG A 36 -3.21 11.93 20.04
C ARG A 36 -3.58 10.86 19.00
N ARG A 37 -4.28 9.81 19.43
CA ARG A 37 -4.74 8.73 18.55
C ARG A 37 -6.23 8.52 18.71
N GLN A 38 -6.90 8.26 17.60
CA GLN A 38 -8.31 7.89 17.56
C GLN A 38 -8.54 6.87 16.47
N THR A 39 -9.25 5.79 16.80
CA THR A 39 -9.63 4.75 15.84
C THR A 39 -11.02 5.04 15.28
N TYR A 40 -11.16 4.91 13.98
CA TYR A 40 -12.38 5.08 13.22
C TYR A 40 -12.78 3.76 12.57
N GLN A 41 -14.03 3.38 12.75
CA GLN A 41 -14.63 2.25 12.03
C GLN A 41 -15.36 2.81 10.80
N TYR A 42 -14.86 2.52 9.59
CA TYR A 42 -15.46 3.02 8.35
C TYR A 42 -16.41 2.02 7.67
N GLY A 43 -16.57 0.82 8.25
CA GLY A 43 -17.47 -0.22 7.79
C GLY A 43 -17.81 -1.22 8.90
N ARG A 44 -18.46 -2.33 8.56
CA ARG A 44 -18.95 -3.31 9.54
C ARG A 44 -17.93 -4.42 9.87
N ALA A 45 -16.97 -4.68 8.99
CA ALA A 45 -15.95 -5.70 9.19
C ALA A 45 -14.86 -5.21 10.15
N ALA A 46 -14.26 -6.10 10.93
CA ALA A 46 -13.20 -5.77 11.88
C ALA A 46 -12.00 -5.08 11.23
N ALA A 47 -11.65 -5.47 10.00
CA ALA A 47 -10.57 -4.86 9.23
C ALA A 47 -10.95 -3.52 8.56
N GLN A 48 -12.21 -3.08 8.63
CA GLN A 48 -12.61 -1.78 8.07
C GLN A 48 -12.40 -0.67 9.11
N VAL A 49 -11.15 -0.48 9.51
CA VAL A 49 -10.73 0.53 10.51
C VAL A 49 -9.59 1.38 9.97
N ALA A 50 -9.50 2.60 10.49
CA ALA A 50 -8.34 3.46 10.33
C ALA A 50 -7.98 4.11 11.67
N GLU A 51 -6.70 4.34 11.91
CA GLU A 51 -6.21 5.08 13.06
C GLU A 51 -5.76 6.46 12.62
N LEU A 52 -6.43 7.50 13.15
CA LEU A 52 -5.95 8.87 13.04
C LEU A 52 -4.91 9.11 14.14
N ARG A 53 -3.74 9.62 13.74
CA ARG A 53 -2.66 10.02 14.64
C ARG A 53 -2.35 11.49 14.39
N LEU A 54 -2.42 12.28 15.43
CA LEU A 54 -2.29 13.74 15.35
C LEU A 54 -1.06 14.22 16.11
N PRO A 55 -0.24 15.12 15.52
CA PRO A 55 0.83 15.79 16.25
C PRO A 55 0.27 16.71 17.33
N ALA A 56 1.13 17.16 18.24
CA ALA A 56 0.74 18.10 19.30
C ALA A 56 0.37 19.50 18.76
N ALA A 57 1.02 19.92 17.67
CA ALA A 57 0.73 21.17 16.97
C ALA A 57 -0.22 20.95 15.77
N ALA A 58 -0.66 22.03 15.13
CA ALA A 58 -1.42 21.95 13.89
C ALA A 58 -0.62 21.20 12.82
N PRO A 59 -1.24 20.20 12.14
CA PRO A 59 -0.54 19.39 11.17
C PRO A 59 -0.22 20.14 9.87
N ARG A 60 0.87 19.75 9.21
CA ARG A 60 1.32 20.28 7.90
C ARG A 60 0.47 19.79 6.73
N GLY A 61 -0.35 18.78 6.96
CA GLY A 61 -1.18 18.04 6.01
C GLY A 61 -1.48 16.66 6.57
N VAL A 62 -2.07 15.79 5.75
CA VAL A 62 -2.43 14.43 6.14
C VAL A 62 -1.69 13.42 5.27
N VAL A 63 -1.10 12.39 5.90
CA VAL A 63 -0.56 11.23 5.20
C VAL A 63 -1.51 10.05 5.40
N VAL A 64 -2.02 9.50 4.30
CA VAL A 64 -2.76 8.23 4.27
C VAL A 64 -1.72 7.12 4.10
N LEU A 65 -1.53 6.30 5.14
CA LEU A 65 -0.66 5.13 5.09
C LEU A 65 -1.46 3.88 4.72
N VAL A 66 -0.93 3.10 3.75
CA VAL A 66 -1.53 1.84 3.31
C VAL A 66 -0.50 0.72 3.44
N HIS A 67 -0.81 -0.26 4.29
CA HIS A 67 0.13 -1.34 4.62
C HIS A 67 0.27 -2.39 3.51
N GLY A 68 1.41 -3.09 3.52
CA GLY A 68 1.72 -4.23 2.68
C GLY A 68 1.22 -5.56 3.25
N GLY A 69 1.81 -6.66 2.76
CA GLY A 69 1.48 -8.03 3.16
C GLY A 69 0.80 -8.83 2.05
N TYR A 70 1.14 -8.55 0.79
CA TYR A 70 0.60 -9.22 -0.40
C TYR A 70 -0.94 -9.30 -0.44
N TRP A 71 -1.63 -8.32 0.16
CA TRP A 71 -3.10 -8.29 0.30
C TRP A 71 -3.67 -9.52 0.99
N GLN A 72 -2.85 -10.27 1.77
CA GLN A 72 -3.24 -11.49 2.47
C GLN A 72 -3.61 -11.22 3.93
N ALA A 73 -4.52 -12.02 4.47
CA ALA A 73 -4.86 -12.00 5.88
C ALA A 73 -3.63 -12.24 6.77
N GLY A 74 -3.63 -11.65 7.97
CA GLY A 74 -2.51 -11.73 8.93
C GLY A 74 -1.60 -10.52 8.95
N TYR A 75 -1.78 -9.57 8.05
CA TYR A 75 -1.11 -8.26 8.06
C TYR A 75 -2.14 -7.16 8.33
N ASP A 76 -1.70 -6.11 9.01
CA ASP A 76 -2.52 -4.95 9.35
C ASP A 76 -1.67 -3.68 9.43
N ARG A 77 -2.33 -2.53 9.68
CA ARG A 77 -1.72 -1.20 9.76
C ARG A 77 -0.57 -1.09 10.76
N THR A 78 -0.52 -1.95 11.79
CA THR A 78 0.55 -1.88 12.81
C THR A 78 1.93 -2.20 12.26
N LEU A 79 1.99 -2.80 11.05
CA LEU A 79 3.24 -2.99 10.30
C LEU A 79 3.98 -1.65 10.08
N GLN A 80 3.25 -0.55 9.99
CA GLN A 80 3.78 0.80 9.68
C GLN A 80 3.86 1.73 10.90
N ASP A 81 3.66 1.22 12.12
CA ASP A 81 3.61 2.05 13.34
C ASP A 81 4.87 2.90 13.57
N ALA A 82 6.05 2.38 13.22
CA ALA A 82 7.31 3.10 13.38
C ALA A 82 7.38 4.32 12.45
N VAL A 83 7.06 4.14 11.17
CA VAL A 83 7.05 5.22 10.19
C VAL A 83 5.87 6.18 10.41
N ALA A 84 4.74 5.69 10.90
CA ALA A 84 3.62 6.53 11.31
C ALA A 84 4.02 7.46 12.47
N ALA A 85 4.74 6.95 13.48
CA ALA A 85 5.26 7.78 14.57
C ALA A 85 6.26 8.83 14.07
N ASP A 86 7.15 8.45 13.15
CA ASP A 86 8.12 9.39 12.56
C ASP A 86 7.42 10.52 11.77
N LEU A 87 6.39 10.22 11.00
CA LEU A 87 5.57 11.22 10.31
C LEU A 87 4.89 12.18 11.28
N VAL A 88 4.29 11.66 12.37
CA VAL A 88 3.70 12.50 13.42
C VAL A 88 4.74 13.37 14.08
N GLY A 89 5.95 12.83 14.36
CA GLY A 89 7.10 13.60 14.84
C GLY A 89 7.54 14.70 13.87
N GLY A 90 7.39 14.48 12.57
CA GLY A 90 7.61 15.44 11.50
C GLY A 90 6.47 16.45 11.29
N GLY A 91 5.42 16.41 12.12
CA GLY A 91 4.31 17.36 12.09
C GLY A 91 3.20 17.02 11.10
N TRP A 92 3.11 15.77 10.62
CA TRP A 92 2.00 15.30 9.78
C TRP A 92 0.90 14.68 10.63
N ALA A 93 -0.36 14.88 10.26
CA ALA A 93 -1.42 13.98 10.66
C ALA A 93 -1.28 12.69 9.85
N VAL A 94 -1.52 11.54 10.48
CA VAL A 94 -1.44 10.23 9.82
C VAL A 94 -2.77 9.52 9.90
N TRP A 95 -3.29 9.10 8.76
CA TRP A 95 -4.44 8.23 8.62
C TRP A 95 -3.94 6.83 8.24
N ASN A 96 -3.74 5.96 9.24
CA ASN A 96 -3.18 4.63 9.06
C ASN A 96 -4.31 3.63 8.82
N LEU A 97 -4.43 3.12 7.59
CA LEU A 97 -5.61 2.43 7.06
C LEU A 97 -5.43 0.92 7.04
N ASP A 98 -6.40 0.19 7.60
CA ASP A 98 -6.61 -1.25 7.36
C ASP A 98 -7.67 -1.47 6.27
N TYR A 99 -7.71 -2.68 5.74
CA TYR A 99 -8.67 -3.12 4.73
C TYR A 99 -8.83 -4.64 4.79
N ARG A 100 -9.98 -5.16 4.34
CA ARG A 100 -10.16 -6.61 4.21
C ARG A 100 -9.20 -7.17 3.17
N ALA A 101 -8.43 -8.16 3.59
CA ALA A 101 -7.46 -8.87 2.78
C ALA A 101 -8.02 -10.20 2.25
N VAL A 102 -7.37 -10.79 1.25
CA VAL A 102 -7.67 -12.14 0.75
C VAL A 102 -7.50 -13.12 1.91
N GLY A 103 -8.49 -13.98 2.12
CA GLY A 103 -8.57 -14.89 3.27
C GLY A 103 -9.35 -14.31 4.46
N ASP A 104 -9.70 -13.00 4.42
CA ASP A 104 -10.54 -12.33 5.43
C ASP A 104 -11.63 -11.47 4.75
N GLY A 105 -12.29 -12.04 3.76
CA GLY A 105 -13.39 -11.40 3.02
C GLY A 105 -12.97 -10.33 2.02
N GLY A 106 -11.67 -10.13 1.79
CA GLY A 106 -11.12 -9.25 0.77
C GLY A 106 -10.95 -9.91 -0.61
N GLY A 107 -10.15 -9.30 -1.46
CA GLY A 107 -10.01 -9.60 -2.88
C GLY A 107 -10.85 -8.65 -3.72
N TRP A 108 -10.99 -8.95 -5.03
CA TRP A 108 -11.79 -8.14 -5.95
C TRP A 108 -13.30 -8.26 -5.68
N PRO A 109 -14.07 -7.16 -5.67
CA PRO A 109 -13.60 -5.78 -5.65
C PRO A 109 -13.37 -5.25 -4.23
N THR A 110 -13.57 -6.09 -3.22
CA THR A 110 -13.73 -5.74 -1.81
C THR A 110 -12.52 -4.99 -1.24
N THR A 111 -11.30 -5.48 -1.46
CA THR A 111 -10.07 -4.82 -0.98
C THR A 111 -9.98 -3.37 -1.50
N PHE A 112 -10.25 -3.16 -2.77
CA PHE A 112 -10.21 -1.83 -3.39
C PHE A 112 -11.32 -0.92 -2.89
N THR A 113 -12.55 -1.45 -2.77
CA THR A 113 -13.68 -0.66 -2.23
C THR A 113 -13.49 -0.31 -0.75
N ASP A 114 -12.84 -1.17 0.03
CA ASP A 114 -12.50 -0.88 1.42
C ASP A 114 -11.46 0.23 1.52
N VAL A 115 -10.39 0.15 0.73
CA VAL A 115 -9.34 1.19 0.69
C VAL A 115 -9.93 2.53 0.23
N ALA A 116 -10.81 2.52 -0.76
CA ALA A 116 -11.53 3.73 -1.19
C ALA A 116 -12.41 4.30 -0.08
N ALA A 117 -13.26 3.47 0.53
CA ALA A 117 -14.15 3.89 1.61
C ALA A 117 -13.39 4.40 2.84
N GLY A 118 -12.30 3.71 3.20
CA GLY A 118 -11.44 4.11 4.31
C GLY A 118 -10.71 5.43 4.05
N ALA A 119 -10.21 5.65 2.83
CA ALA A 119 -9.61 6.93 2.45
C ALA A 119 -10.66 8.05 2.45
N ASP A 120 -11.87 7.81 1.94
CA ASP A 120 -12.95 8.79 1.90
C ASP A 120 -13.52 9.09 3.30
N HIS A 121 -13.44 8.12 4.25
CA HIS A 121 -13.85 8.33 5.64
C HIS A 121 -12.98 9.34 6.38
N LEU A 122 -11.76 9.61 5.90
CA LEU A 122 -10.92 10.70 6.39
C LEU A 122 -11.68 12.04 6.39
N ALA A 123 -12.61 12.27 5.47
CA ALA A 123 -13.42 13.48 5.44
C ALA A 123 -14.32 13.63 6.69
N VAL A 124 -14.70 12.53 7.33
CA VAL A 124 -15.43 12.55 8.61
C VAL A 124 -14.49 12.98 9.74
N ALA A 125 -13.35 12.29 9.86
CA ALA A 125 -12.33 12.62 10.86
C ALA A 125 -11.80 14.06 10.70
N ALA A 126 -11.64 14.52 9.48
CA ALA A 126 -11.19 15.88 9.19
C ALA A 126 -12.12 16.96 9.74
N ARG A 127 -13.45 16.75 9.64
CA ARG A 127 -14.43 17.68 10.23
C ARG A 127 -14.40 17.67 11.76
N GLU A 128 -14.16 16.52 12.39
CA GLU A 128 -14.10 16.39 13.86
C GLU A 128 -12.83 17.02 14.45
N HIS A 129 -11.75 17.08 13.67
CA HIS A 129 -10.43 17.54 14.13
C HIS A 129 -9.94 18.80 13.43
N ASP A 130 -10.78 19.43 12.62
CA ASP A 130 -10.48 20.66 11.89
C ASP A 130 -9.23 20.53 10.98
N LEU A 131 -9.14 19.39 10.27
CA LEU A 131 -8.02 19.09 9.37
C LEU A 131 -8.30 19.62 7.97
N ALA A 132 -7.35 20.35 7.42
CA ALA A 132 -7.36 20.72 6.00
C ALA A 132 -7.06 19.48 5.14
N LEU A 133 -7.81 19.28 4.06
CA LEU A 133 -7.65 18.17 3.11
C LEU A 133 -7.15 18.62 1.72
N ASP A 134 -6.61 19.81 1.61
CA ASP A 134 -5.93 20.34 0.43
C ASP A 134 -4.55 19.71 0.20
N ARG A 135 -3.93 19.20 1.27
CA ARG A 135 -2.64 18.50 1.25
C ARG A 135 -2.76 17.10 1.87
N VAL A 136 -3.22 16.14 1.04
CA VAL A 136 -3.34 14.72 1.42
C VAL A 136 -2.41 13.89 0.56
N VAL A 137 -1.43 13.24 1.18
CA VAL A 137 -0.42 12.40 0.51
C VAL A 137 -0.69 10.94 0.82
N ALA A 138 -0.82 10.08 -0.20
CA ALA A 138 -0.85 8.64 0.02
C ALA A 138 0.56 8.06 0.04
N ILE A 139 0.87 7.21 1.02
CA ILE A 139 2.14 6.45 1.07
C ILE A 139 1.80 4.99 1.32
N GLY A 140 2.30 4.10 0.46
CA GLY A 140 2.09 2.67 0.61
C GLY A 140 3.37 1.87 0.51
N HIS A 141 3.48 0.82 1.34
CA HIS A 141 4.59 -0.13 1.30
C HIS A 141 4.18 -1.43 0.62
N SER A 142 5.02 -1.99 -0.26
CA SER A 142 4.79 -3.30 -0.90
C SER A 142 3.41 -3.36 -1.60
N ALA A 143 2.57 -4.32 -1.28
CA ALA A 143 1.17 -4.40 -1.73
C ALA A 143 0.36 -3.11 -1.45
N GLY A 144 0.68 -2.39 -0.36
CA GLY A 144 0.10 -1.08 -0.06
C GLY A 144 0.54 0.01 -1.04
N GLY A 145 1.72 -0.13 -1.66
CA GLY A 145 2.20 0.77 -2.71
C GLY A 145 1.27 0.79 -3.92
N THR A 146 0.83 -0.40 -4.38
CA THR A 146 -0.22 -0.53 -5.40
C THR A 146 -1.48 0.25 -5.02
N LEU A 147 -1.95 0.05 -3.77
CA LEU A 147 -3.18 0.67 -3.28
C LEU A 147 -3.06 2.19 -3.13
N ALA A 148 -1.88 2.69 -2.71
CA ALA A 148 -1.62 4.12 -2.64
C ALA A 148 -1.60 4.78 -4.02
N LEU A 149 -0.92 4.17 -5.01
CA LEU A 149 -0.94 4.61 -6.41
C LEU A 149 -2.35 4.60 -6.98
N TRP A 150 -3.10 3.55 -6.69
CA TRP A 150 -4.49 3.42 -7.11
C TRP A 150 -5.40 4.50 -6.48
N LEU A 151 -5.18 4.87 -5.20
CA LEU A 151 -5.91 5.99 -4.58
C LEU A 151 -5.71 7.30 -5.34
N ALA A 152 -4.50 7.57 -5.84
CA ALA A 152 -4.22 8.74 -6.68
C ALA A 152 -4.91 8.66 -8.05
N ALA A 153 -5.04 7.46 -8.63
CA ALA A 153 -5.67 7.24 -9.93
C ALA A 153 -7.22 7.31 -9.90
N ARG A 154 -7.86 7.18 -8.72
CA ARG A 154 -9.33 7.11 -8.57
C ARG A 154 -10.12 8.23 -9.28
N PRO A 155 -9.64 9.49 -9.34
CA PRO A 155 -10.36 10.54 -10.05
C PRO A 155 -10.59 10.28 -11.54
N ALA A 156 -9.73 9.47 -12.17
CA ALA A 156 -9.81 9.12 -13.59
C ALA A 156 -10.60 7.82 -13.86
N LEU A 157 -11.01 7.08 -12.83
CA LEU A 157 -11.75 5.84 -13.02
C LEU A 157 -13.12 6.09 -13.65
N PRO A 158 -13.59 5.18 -14.52
CA PRO A 158 -14.92 5.27 -15.12
C PRO A 158 -16.02 5.35 -14.06
N ALA A 159 -17.08 6.10 -14.35
CA ALA A 159 -18.23 6.18 -13.46
C ALA A 159 -18.82 4.79 -13.17
N GLY A 160 -19.08 4.50 -11.90
CA GLY A 160 -19.56 3.19 -11.44
C GLY A 160 -18.48 2.14 -11.23
N ALA A 161 -17.22 2.38 -11.59
CA ALA A 161 -16.13 1.50 -11.23
C ALA A 161 -15.92 1.47 -9.70
N PRO A 162 -15.48 0.32 -9.14
CA PRO A 162 -15.15 0.24 -7.72
C PRO A 162 -14.17 1.33 -7.31
N GLY A 163 -14.53 2.15 -6.32
CA GLY A 163 -13.70 3.26 -5.82
C GLY A 163 -13.70 4.54 -6.66
N ALA A 164 -14.46 4.63 -7.76
CA ALA A 164 -14.59 5.87 -8.53
C ALA A 164 -15.19 7.02 -7.70
N ALA A 165 -15.03 8.25 -8.20
CA ALA A 165 -15.56 9.47 -7.58
C ALA A 165 -15.11 9.69 -6.12
N PRO A 166 -13.78 9.84 -5.86
CA PRO A 166 -13.24 10.00 -4.51
C PRO A 166 -13.78 11.27 -3.83
N VAL A 167 -14.13 11.13 -2.55
CA VAL A 167 -14.45 12.27 -1.67
C VAL A 167 -13.15 12.97 -1.24
N VAL A 168 -12.11 12.18 -0.93
CA VAL A 168 -10.78 12.68 -0.60
C VAL A 168 -9.84 12.39 -1.75
N ARG A 169 -9.22 13.45 -2.30
CA ARG A 169 -8.24 13.33 -3.39
C ARG A 169 -6.83 13.37 -2.84
N MET A 170 -5.95 12.58 -3.44
CA MET A 170 -4.53 12.63 -3.13
C MET A 170 -3.87 13.79 -3.88
N SER A 171 -3.11 14.62 -3.17
CA SER A 171 -2.32 15.71 -3.76
C SER A 171 -0.94 15.27 -4.21
N ALA A 172 -0.45 14.13 -3.69
CA ALA A 172 0.80 13.49 -4.05
C ALA A 172 0.77 12.01 -3.62
N VAL A 173 1.64 11.16 -4.18
CA VAL A 173 1.70 9.75 -3.82
C VAL A 173 3.12 9.22 -3.77
N ALA A 174 3.42 8.36 -2.79
CA ALA A 174 4.66 7.60 -2.72
C ALA A 174 4.39 6.10 -2.66
N THR A 175 5.15 5.33 -3.44
CA THR A 175 5.20 3.88 -3.37
C THR A 175 6.58 3.44 -2.88
N ALA A 176 6.61 2.68 -1.78
CA ALA A 176 7.83 2.17 -1.17
C ALA A 176 7.91 0.65 -1.37
N ALA A 177 8.87 0.18 -2.16
CA ALA A 177 9.03 -1.23 -2.55
C ALA A 177 7.73 -1.85 -3.10
N GLY A 178 6.94 -1.07 -3.87
CA GLY A 178 5.61 -1.44 -4.30
C GLY A 178 5.55 -2.44 -5.44
N VAL A 179 4.46 -3.21 -5.50
CA VAL A 179 4.06 -3.97 -6.68
C VAL A 179 3.31 -3.01 -7.60
N ASN A 180 4.03 -2.31 -8.46
CA ASN A 180 3.53 -1.15 -9.21
C ASN A 180 2.94 -1.51 -10.59
N ASP A 181 3.25 -2.70 -11.10
CA ASP A 181 2.66 -3.33 -12.29
C ASP A 181 2.07 -4.68 -11.87
N LEU A 182 0.75 -4.71 -11.69
CA LEU A 182 0.05 -5.93 -11.27
C LEU A 182 0.08 -7.00 -12.38
N ALA A 183 0.02 -6.59 -13.64
CA ALA A 183 0.03 -7.56 -14.75
C ALA A 183 1.40 -8.24 -14.85
N ALA A 184 2.51 -7.52 -14.71
CA ALA A 184 3.84 -8.10 -14.61
C ALA A 184 3.97 -8.98 -13.36
N GLY A 185 3.57 -8.47 -12.19
CA GLY A 185 3.62 -9.23 -10.94
C GLY A 185 2.82 -10.54 -10.98
N SER A 186 1.68 -10.55 -11.69
CA SER A 186 0.89 -11.77 -11.92
C SER A 186 1.62 -12.77 -12.81
N ARG A 187 2.21 -12.32 -13.93
CA ARG A 187 2.99 -13.17 -14.85
C ARG A 187 4.21 -13.79 -14.16
N ASP A 188 4.87 -12.99 -13.31
CA ASP A 188 6.08 -13.40 -12.58
C ASP A 188 5.77 -14.23 -11.33
N GLY A 189 4.49 -14.44 -11.01
CA GLY A 189 4.06 -15.22 -9.85
C GLY A 189 4.42 -14.60 -8.51
N LEU A 190 4.53 -13.25 -8.44
CA LEU A 190 4.90 -12.55 -7.20
C LEU A 190 4.02 -12.96 -6.02
N GLY A 191 4.68 -13.19 -4.88
CA GLY A 191 4.01 -13.59 -3.65
C GLY A 191 3.29 -14.93 -3.76
N GLY A 192 3.75 -15.87 -4.62
CA GLY A 192 3.11 -17.16 -4.81
C GLY A 192 1.70 -17.06 -5.44
N GLY A 193 1.49 -16.06 -6.31
CA GLY A 193 0.20 -15.83 -6.98
C GLY A 193 -0.71 -14.85 -6.24
N ALA A 194 -0.18 -14.09 -5.29
CA ALA A 194 -0.97 -13.14 -4.50
C ALA A 194 -1.67 -12.06 -5.36
N VAL A 195 -1.03 -11.62 -6.46
CA VAL A 195 -1.62 -10.67 -7.41
C VAL A 195 -2.89 -11.26 -8.05
N GLY A 196 -2.79 -12.48 -8.57
CA GLY A 196 -3.96 -13.18 -9.11
C GLY A 196 -5.06 -13.36 -8.07
N SER A 197 -4.68 -13.65 -6.81
CA SER A 197 -5.65 -13.82 -5.72
C SER A 197 -6.41 -12.53 -5.39
N VAL A 198 -5.74 -11.37 -5.35
CA VAL A 198 -6.41 -10.09 -5.02
C VAL A 198 -7.26 -9.57 -6.17
N VAL A 199 -6.86 -9.79 -7.44
CA VAL A 199 -7.65 -9.37 -8.62
C VAL A 199 -8.70 -10.40 -9.00
N GLY A 200 -8.57 -11.64 -8.52
CA GLY A 200 -9.50 -12.75 -8.76
C GLY A 200 -9.14 -13.61 -9.96
N GLY A 201 -7.93 -13.51 -10.49
CA GLY A 201 -7.39 -14.32 -11.59
C GLY A 201 -6.30 -13.62 -12.38
N SER A 202 -5.91 -14.21 -13.53
CA SER A 202 -4.84 -13.68 -14.35
C SER A 202 -5.27 -12.45 -15.18
N PRO A 203 -4.30 -11.66 -15.70
CA PRO A 203 -4.59 -10.57 -16.63
C PRO A 203 -5.26 -11.02 -17.93
N ALA A 204 -5.07 -12.28 -18.33
CA ALA A 204 -5.73 -12.86 -19.53
C ALA A 204 -7.20 -13.14 -19.28
N ASP A 205 -7.55 -13.60 -18.07
CA ASP A 205 -8.92 -13.95 -17.70
C ASP A 205 -9.76 -12.73 -17.29
N PHE A 206 -9.13 -11.71 -16.70
CA PHE A 206 -9.81 -10.55 -16.10
C PHE A 206 -9.17 -9.22 -16.52
N ALA A 207 -8.93 -9.04 -17.82
CA ALA A 207 -8.28 -7.84 -18.36
C ALA A 207 -8.97 -6.52 -17.93
N GLU A 208 -10.30 -6.54 -17.83
CA GLU A 208 -11.13 -5.40 -17.40
C GLU A 208 -10.89 -5.01 -15.92
N ARG A 209 -10.60 -5.99 -15.05
CA ARG A 209 -10.28 -5.69 -13.64
C ARG A 209 -8.90 -5.06 -13.53
N TYR A 210 -7.90 -5.62 -14.22
CA TYR A 210 -6.57 -5.03 -14.28
C TYR A 210 -6.59 -3.61 -14.85
N ALA A 211 -7.45 -3.32 -15.84
CA ALA A 211 -7.61 -1.97 -16.36
C ALA A 211 -8.11 -0.96 -15.31
N LEU A 212 -8.76 -1.43 -14.25
CA LEU A 212 -9.31 -0.59 -13.18
C LEU A 212 -8.42 -0.47 -11.95
N VAL A 213 -7.45 -1.38 -11.76
CA VAL A 213 -6.68 -1.45 -10.51
C VAL A 213 -5.17 -1.53 -10.68
N ASP A 214 -4.67 -1.82 -11.87
CA ASP A 214 -3.24 -1.88 -12.14
C ASP A 214 -2.67 -0.47 -12.33
N PRO A 215 -1.82 0.05 -11.41
CA PRO A 215 -1.30 1.40 -11.51
C PRO A 215 -0.59 1.69 -12.83
N SER A 216 0.11 0.70 -13.40
CA SER A 216 0.80 0.86 -14.68
C SER A 216 -0.14 1.16 -15.86
N ARG A 217 -1.42 0.76 -15.74
CA ARG A 217 -2.47 0.98 -16.74
C ARG A 217 -3.28 2.25 -16.51
N LEU A 218 -3.11 2.88 -15.35
CA LEU A 218 -3.84 4.07 -14.93
C LEU A 218 -3.02 5.36 -15.06
N LEU A 219 -1.84 5.28 -15.67
CA LEU A 219 -0.98 6.42 -15.94
C LEU A 219 -1.59 7.33 -17.04
N PRO A 220 -1.41 8.68 -16.97
CA PRO A 220 -0.73 9.40 -15.90
C PRO A 220 -1.60 9.54 -14.64
N LEU A 221 -0.95 9.60 -13.46
CA LEU A 221 -1.65 9.84 -12.19
C LEU A 221 -1.96 11.33 -11.97
N GLY A 222 -1.21 12.21 -12.60
CA GLY A 222 -1.43 13.66 -12.59
C GLY A 222 -1.10 14.35 -11.26
N VAL A 223 -0.32 13.70 -10.38
CA VAL A 223 0.16 14.25 -9.09
C VAL A 223 1.65 13.95 -8.92
N PRO A 224 2.40 14.73 -8.12
CA PRO A 224 3.79 14.39 -7.77
C PRO A 224 3.92 12.98 -7.23
N LEU A 225 4.91 12.23 -7.75
CA LEU A 225 5.10 10.81 -7.49
C LEU A 225 6.52 10.52 -7.01
N LEU A 226 6.63 9.84 -5.85
CA LEU A 226 7.87 9.20 -5.41
C LEU A 226 7.76 7.68 -5.58
N VAL A 227 8.75 7.10 -6.25
CA VAL A 227 8.98 5.65 -6.29
C VAL A 227 10.29 5.38 -5.56
N VAL A 228 10.25 4.67 -4.42
CA VAL A 228 11.44 4.34 -3.65
C VAL A 228 11.53 2.84 -3.41
N THR A 229 12.73 2.27 -3.53
CA THR A 229 12.98 0.84 -3.30
C THR A 229 14.41 0.60 -2.86
N GLY A 230 14.64 -0.49 -2.12
CA GLY A 230 15.99 -0.99 -1.84
C GLY A 230 16.58 -1.68 -3.05
N ALA A 231 17.88 -1.49 -3.30
CA ALA A 231 18.56 -2.16 -4.41
C ALA A 231 18.67 -3.68 -4.22
N ASP A 232 18.65 -4.14 -2.97
CA ASP A 232 18.77 -5.55 -2.58
C ASP A 232 17.41 -6.16 -2.19
N ASP A 233 16.30 -5.59 -2.69
CA ASP A 233 14.95 -6.12 -2.46
C ASP A 233 14.80 -7.49 -3.14
N SER A 234 14.73 -8.54 -2.31
CA SER A 234 14.54 -9.93 -2.74
C SER A 234 13.08 -10.39 -2.72
N THR A 235 12.15 -9.51 -2.32
CA THR A 235 10.72 -9.78 -2.19
C THR A 235 9.94 -9.25 -3.37
N VAL A 236 10.17 -7.98 -3.71
CA VAL A 236 9.60 -7.33 -4.90
C VAL A 236 10.76 -6.89 -5.80
N PRO A 237 10.88 -7.42 -7.01
CA PRO A 237 11.97 -7.08 -7.90
C PRO A 237 12.08 -5.56 -8.14
N VAL A 238 13.29 -5.03 -8.14
CA VAL A 238 13.57 -3.59 -8.38
C VAL A 238 13.02 -3.12 -9.73
N SER A 239 12.84 -4.02 -10.70
CA SER A 239 12.18 -3.74 -11.97
C SER A 239 10.77 -3.18 -11.80
N GLN A 240 9.99 -3.66 -10.81
CA GLN A 240 8.67 -3.13 -10.50
C GLN A 240 8.69 -1.60 -10.23
N SER A 241 9.76 -1.11 -9.64
CA SER A 241 9.94 0.32 -9.38
C SER A 241 10.53 1.06 -10.58
N ARG A 242 11.56 0.50 -11.23
CA ARG A 242 12.25 1.14 -12.36
C ARG A 242 11.35 1.27 -13.58
N ASP A 243 10.69 0.18 -13.97
CA ASP A 243 9.86 0.13 -15.16
C ASP A 243 8.61 0.99 -14.99
N PHE A 244 7.99 0.94 -13.81
CA PHE A 244 6.87 1.81 -13.48
C PHE A 244 7.26 3.31 -13.52
N ALA A 245 8.39 3.68 -12.91
CA ALA A 245 8.85 5.08 -12.93
C ALA A 245 9.19 5.56 -14.35
N ALA A 246 9.71 4.68 -15.20
CA ALA A 246 9.95 4.99 -16.60
C ALA A 246 8.65 5.22 -17.36
N ALA A 247 7.67 4.31 -17.21
CA ALA A 247 6.36 4.41 -17.85
C ALA A 247 5.59 5.66 -17.38
N ALA A 248 5.65 6.00 -16.08
CA ALA A 248 4.99 7.17 -15.54
C ALA A 248 5.58 8.48 -16.09
N ARG A 249 6.90 8.57 -16.23
CA ARG A 249 7.55 9.72 -16.89
C ARG A 249 7.16 9.83 -18.37
N GLU A 250 7.12 8.70 -19.08
CA GLU A 250 6.68 8.67 -20.49
C GLU A 250 5.22 9.13 -20.63
N ALA A 251 4.37 8.79 -19.65
CA ALA A 251 2.98 9.24 -19.57
C ALA A 251 2.84 10.73 -19.18
N GLY A 252 3.92 11.40 -18.72
CA GLY A 252 3.94 12.83 -18.38
C GLY A 252 3.81 13.13 -16.88
N ASP A 253 3.90 12.14 -16.01
CA ASP A 253 3.91 12.36 -14.56
C ASP A 253 5.24 12.95 -14.07
N ASP A 254 5.19 13.78 -13.01
CA ASP A 254 6.37 14.23 -12.26
C ASP A 254 6.83 13.14 -11.30
N VAL A 255 7.89 12.41 -11.68
CA VAL A 255 8.34 11.19 -10.99
C VAL A 255 9.77 11.34 -10.48
N ARG A 256 9.94 11.22 -9.16
CA ARG A 256 11.22 10.96 -8.50
C ARG A 256 11.36 9.46 -8.24
N LEU A 257 12.47 8.86 -8.73
CA LEU A 257 12.84 7.46 -8.46
C LEU A 257 14.09 7.44 -7.57
N GLU A 258 14.00 6.70 -6.45
CA GLU A 258 15.12 6.44 -5.54
C GLU A 258 15.32 4.92 -5.39
N VAL A 259 16.50 4.45 -5.78
CA VAL A 259 16.94 3.06 -5.59
C VAL A 259 18.09 3.07 -4.60
N VAL A 260 17.85 2.63 -3.38
CA VAL A 260 18.80 2.80 -2.26
C VAL A 260 19.71 1.59 -2.14
N PRO A 261 21.02 1.73 -2.32
CA PRO A 261 21.98 0.62 -2.22
C PRO A 261 22.01 0.04 -0.80
N GLY A 262 22.16 -1.30 -0.71
CA GLY A 262 22.32 -2.01 0.55
C GLY A 262 21.03 -2.15 1.37
N GLU A 263 19.89 -1.74 0.83
CA GLU A 263 18.58 -1.87 1.48
C GLU A 263 17.71 -2.92 0.78
N GLY A 264 16.95 -3.67 1.58
CA GLY A 264 15.99 -4.68 1.13
C GLY A 264 14.55 -4.21 1.28
N HIS A 265 13.61 -5.17 1.26
CA HIS A 265 12.18 -4.92 1.20
C HIS A 265 11.60 -4.19 2.42
N PHE A 266 12.09 -4.50 3.60
CA PHE A 266 11.53 -4.01 4.87
C PHE A 266 12.26 -2.78 5.43
N ASP A 267 13.36 -2.36 4.83
CA ASP A 267 14.08 -1.15 5.25
C ASP A 267 13.20 0.11 5.11
N GLN A 268 12.24 0.10 4.18
CA GLN A 268 11.27 1.18 4.00
C GLN A 268 10.33 1.38 5.21
N LEU A 269 10.28 0.40 6.13
CA LEU A 269 9.50 0.49 7.37
C LEU A 269 10.34 0.96 8.58
N ASP A 270 11.65 1.17 8.39
CA ASP A 270 12.54 1.71 9.41
C ASP A 270 12.78 3.22 9.18
N PRO A 271 12.34 4.10 10.09
CA PRO A 271 12.57 5.54 9.99
C PRO A 271 14.04 5.97 9.88
N ARG A 272 14.98 5.07 10.20
CA ARG A 272 16.43 5.31 10.14
C ARG A 272 17.02 4.96 8.77
N SER A 273 16.30 4.27 7.92
CA SER A 273 16.77 3.82 6.60
C SER A 273 17.00 4.98 5.62
N GLY A 274 17.76 4.73 4.57
CA GLY A 274 17.95 5.65 3.45
C GLY A 274 16.66 5.86 2.68
N SER A 275 15.92 4.77 2.43
CA SER A 275 14.63 4.80 1.74
C SER A 275 13.63 5.69 2.47
N TRP A 276 13.51 5.56 3.80
CA TRP A 276 12.58 6.40 4.55
C TRP A 276 13.05 7.86 4.62
N ARG A 277 14.36 8.11 4.69
CA ARG A 277 14.89 9.48 4.56
C ARG A 277 14.55 10.10 3.21
N ALA A 278 14.56 9.32 2.12
CA ALA A 278 14.13 9.79 0.81
C ALA A 278 12.64 10.19 0.80
N VAL A 279 11.77 9.37 1.45
CA VAL A 279 10.34 9.71 1.63
C VAL A 279 10.18 11.04 2.38
N ARG A 280 10.85 11.22 3.52
CA ARG A 280 10.77 12.47 4.28
C ARG A 280 11.26 13.68 3.49
N SER A 281 12.42 13.56 2.85
CA SER A 281 12.98 14.62 2.02
C SER A 281 12.04 15.03 0.88
N TRP A 282 11.36 14.05 0.28
CA TRP A 282 10.38 14.31 -0.77
C TRP A 282 9.13 15.00 -0.21
N LEU A 283 8.59 14.54 0.93
CA LEU A 283 7.47 15.19 1.62
C LEU A 283 7.75 16.65 1.99
N ASP A 284 8.99 16.94 2.41
CA ASP A 284 9.43 18.31 2.77
C ASP A 284 9.56 19.21 1.54
N ALA A 285 9.79 18.65 0.36
CA ALA A 285 9.92 19.37 -0.91
C ALA A 285 8.59 19.58 -1.64
N LEU A 286 7.50 18.92 -1.21
CA LEU A 286 6.17 19.12 -1.81
C LEU A 286 5.68 20.56 -1.56
N PRO A 287 4.99 21.17 -2.55
CA PRO A 287 4.45 22.51 -2.46
C PRO A 287 3.41 22.69 -1.36
#